data_3c368be441f85f0effca6188d2c42048
#
_entry.id   3c368be441f85f0effca6188d2c42048
#
_cell.length_a   1.000
_cell.length_b   1.000
_cell.length_c   1.000
_cell.angle_alpha   90.00
_cell.angle_beta   90.00
_cell.angle_gamma   90.00
#
_symmetry.space_group_name_H-M   'P 1'
#
loop_
_entity.id
_entity.type
_entity.pdbx_description
1 polymer ?
#
loop_
_entity_poly.entity_id
_entity_poly.type
_entity_poly.pdbx_seq_one_letter_code
_entity_poly.pdbx_strand_id
1 'polypeptide(L)'
;MVKLLHIKDNKGFTLVEMIIVLSIISIIFMVTMYLSVNPLASSGLNNGIDDFETKLEFLETKSLSQKQPILVWFKPNSDKIFYQIEKNQIQTISLYKGRISKNNEFTTLVFDGEGNINQFGTLKVEFNERKYHVIFRIEKGRYRIVETT
;
A
#
# COMPACT_ATOMS: atom_id res chain seq x y z
N MET A 1 -10.27 70.66 25.34
CA MET A 1 -9.21 69.75 24.81
C MET A 1 -9.89 68.59 24.10
N VAL A 2 -10.05 68.66 22.76
CA VAL A 2 -10.75 67.65 21.98
C VAL A 2 -9.71 66.63 21.49
N LYS A 3 -9.84 65.38 21.94
CA LYS A 3 -8.95 64.28 21.55
C LYS A 3 -9.42 63.75 20.20
N LEU A 4 -8.70 64.08 19.14
CA LEU A 4 -8.94 63.51 17.79
C LEU A 4 -8.69 62.01 17.83
N LEU A 5 -9.78 61.25 17.67
CA LEU A 5 -9.73 59.80 17.43
C LEU A 5 -9.09 59.54 16.07
N HIS A 6 -7.93 58.93 16.07
CA HIS A 6 -7.25 58.45 14.87
C HIS A 6 -8.06 57.28 14.28
N ILE A 7 -8.82 57.57 13.23
CA ILE A 7 -9.52 56.52 12.50
C ILE A 7 -8.46 55.73 11.74
N LYS A 8 -8.22 54.48 12.19
CA LYS A 8 -7.32 53.54 11.53
C LYS A 8 -7.99 53.10 10.22
N ASP A 9 -7.43 53.58 9.11
CA ASP A 9 -7.87 53.19 7.77
C ASP A 9 -7.76 51.65 7.61
N ASN A 10 -8.87 50.96 7.75
CA ASN A 10 -8.97 49.57 7.44
C ASN A 10 -9.13 49.42 5.92
N LYS A 11 -7.99 49.38 5.20
CA LYS A 11 -7.99 49.04 3.78
C LYS A 11 -8.33 47.54 3.62
N GLY A 12 -9.55 47.30 3.20
CA GLY A 12 -9.96 45.95 2.79
C GLY A 12 -9.19 45.50 1.55
N PHE A 13 -9.11 44.19 1.34
CA PHE A 13 -8.52 43.62 0.13
C PHE A 13 -9.27 44.06 -1.13
N THR A 14 -8.54 44.40 -2.16
CA THR A 14 -9.12 44.71 -3.48
C THR A 14 -9.57 43.43 -4.17
N LEU A 15 -10.58 43.53 -5.02
CA LEU A 15 -11.06 42.40 -5.81
C LEU A 15 -9.95 41.79 -6.65
N VAL A 16 -9.07 42.62 -7.20
CA VAL A 16 -7.90 42.18 -8.00
C VAL A 16 -6.93 41.37 -7.16
N GLU A 17 -6.64 41.77 -5.92
CA GLU A 17 -5.75 41.07 -5.01
C GLU A 17 -6.31 39.68 -4.64
N MET A 18 -7.62 39.56 -4.41
CA MET A 18 -8.27 38.28 -4.16
C MET A 18 -8.19 37.34 -5.37
N ILE A 19 -8.34 37.85 -6.60
CA ILE A 19 -8.22 37.04 -7.82
C ILE A 19 -6.78 36.54 -7.98
N ILE A 20 -5.78 37.38 -7.72
CA ILE A 20 -4.38 36.99 -7.82
C ILE A 20 -4.06 35.90 -6.79
N VAL A 21 -4.48 36.05 -5.54
CA VAL A 21 -4.27 35.05 -4.47
C VAL A 21 -4.93 33.72 -4.83
N LEU A 22 -6.19 33.73 -5.29
CA LEU A 22 -6.89 32.52 -5.72
C LEU A 22 -6.19 31.83 -6.90
N SER A 23 -5.66 32.60 -7.85
CA SER A 23 -4.90 32.07 -8.98
C SER A 23 -3.61 31.36 -8.51
N ILE A 24 -2.86 31.96 -7.60
CA ILE A 24 -1.64 31.37 -7.04
C ILE A 24 -1.95 30.07 -6.29
N ILE A 25 -2.99 30.08 -5.44
CA ILE A 25 -3.41 28.89 -4.68
C ILE A 25 -3.82 27.75 -5.65
N SER A 26 -4.55 28.09 -6.72
CA SER A 26 -4.97 27.10 -7.73
C SER A 26 -3.79 26.47 -8.45
N ILE A 27 -2.76 27.25 -8.79
CA ILE A 27 -1.53 26.76 -9.42
C ILE A 27 -0.77 25.83 -8.46
N ILE A 28 -0.61 26.22 -7.20
CA ILE A 28 0.08 25.41 -6.19
C ILE A 28 -0.68 24.08 -5.99
N PHE A 29 -2.01 24.12 -5.91
CA PHE A 29 -2.83 22.93 -5.77
C PHE A 29 -2.70 22.00 -6.98
N MET A 30 -2.69 22.54 -8.21
CA MET A 30 -2.51 21.77 -9.43
C MET A 30 -1.12 21.08 -9.45
N VAL A 31 -0.06 21.79 -9.07
CA VAL A 31 1.30 21.24 -9.01
C VAL A 31 1.41 20.15 -7.95
N THR A 32 0.84 20.37 -6.77
CA THR A 32 0.88 19.36 -5.69
C THR A 32 0.08 18.11 -6.06
N MET A 33 -1.08 18.25 -6.70
CA MET A 33 -1.84 17.12 -7.25
C MET A 33 -1.03 16.35 -8.29
N TYR A 34 -0.41 17.05 -9.24
CA TYR A 34 0.41 16.42 -10.28
C TYR A 34 1.59 15.63 -9.70
N LEU A 35 2.28 16.17 -8.70
CA LEU A 35 3.38 15.49 -8.01
C LEU A 35 2.89 14.32 -7.14
N SER A 36 1.70 14.41 -6.55
CA SER A 36 1.13 13.37 -5.69
C SER A 36 0.61 12.16 -6.46
N VAL A 37 0.21 12.32 -7.72
CA VAL A 37 -0.29 11.22 -8.57
C VAL A 37 0.85 10.33 -9.09
N ASN A 38 2.11 10.75 -9.00
CA ASN A 38 3.28 10.01 -9.49
C ASN A 38 4.20 9.37 -8.41
N PRO A 39 3.80 9.08 -7.15
CA PRO A 39 4.68 8.38 -6.21
C PRO A 39 4.91 6.91 -6.59
N LEU A 40 4.09 6.35 -7.49
CA LEU A 40 4.22 4.96 -7.94
C LEU A 40 5.18 4.75 -9.12
N ALA A 41 5.67 5.84 -9.74
CA ALA A 41 6.56 5.74 -10.90
C ALA A 41 8.07 5.79 -10.56
N SER A 42 8.44 6.06 -9.31
CA SER A 42 9.85 6.32 -8.95
C SER A 42 10.59 5.16 -8.29
N SER A 43 9.96 4.02 -8.04
CA SER A 43 10.65 2.82 -7.54
C SER A 43 10.94 1.82 -8.67
N GLY A 44 11.64 2.28 -9.70
CA GLY A 44 11.87 1.53 -10.95
C GLY A 44 12.81 0.33 -10.88
N LEU A 45 13.21 -0.18 -9.72
CA LEU A 45 14.18 -1.27 -9.63
C LEU A 45 13.73 -2.50 -8.82
N ASN A 46 12.69 -2.40 -7.99
CA ASN A 46 12.20 -3.53 -7.18
C ASN A 46 10.70 -3.82 -7.32
N ASN A 47 10.10 -3.42 -8.44
CA ASN A 47 8.64 -3.36 -8.61
C ASN A 47 7.87 -4.68 -8.38
N GLY A 48 8.53 -5.81 -8.40
CA GLY A 48 7.88 -7.10 -8.19
C GLY A 48 7.65 -7.43 -6.73
N ILE A 49 8.68 -7.25 -5.90
CA ILE A 49 8.59 -7.59 -4.47
C ILE A 49 7.77 -6.58 -3.68
N ASP A 50 7.87 -5.29 -4.01
CA ASP A 50 7.08 -4.23 -3.38
C ASP A 50 5.59 -4.37 -3.71
N ASP A 51 5.27 -4.76 -4.96
CA ASP A 51 3.91 -5.10 -5.39
C ASP A 51 3.36 -6.33 -4.64
N PHE A 52 4.21 -7.33 -4.40
CA PHE A 52 3.85 -8.49 -3.60
C PHE A 52 3.57 -8.11 -2.15
N GLU A 53 4.40 -7.27 -1.54
CA GLU A 53 4.21 -6.75 -0.18
C GLU A 53 2.88 -6.00 -0.07
N THR A 54 2.61 -5.08 -0.98
CA THR A 54 1.34 -4.36 -1.05
C THR A 54 0.13 -5.30 -1.15
N LYS A 55 0.25 -6.42 -1.86
CA LYS A 55 -0.82 -7.43 -1.96
C LYS A 55 -1.04 -8.20 -0.67
N LEU A 56 0.02 -8.50 0.08
CA LEU A 56 -0.10 -9.11 1.40
C LEU A 56 -0.77 -8.14 2.39
N GLU A 57 -0.35 -6.87 2.41
CA GLU A 57 -0.95 -5.82 3.24
C GLU A 57 -2.43 -5.59 2.88
N PHE A 58 -2.78 -5.67 1.59
CA PHE A 58 -4.17 -5.61 1.15
C PHE A 58 -5.00 -6.75 1.75
N LEU A 59 -4.48 -7.98 1.76
CA LEU A 59 -5.19 -9.13 2.33
C LEU A 59 -5.34 -9.02 3.85
N GLU A 60 -4.30 -8.56 4.55
CA GLU A 60 -4.33 -8.26 5.98
C GLU A 60 -5.38 -7.18 6.29
N THR A 61 -5.31 -6.03 5.63
CA THR A 61 -6.25 -4.91 5.81
C THR A 61 -7.69 -5.35 5.51
N LYS A 62 -7.88 -6.20 4.52
CA LYS A 62 -9.19 -6.74 4.15
C LYS A 62 -9.74 -7.66 5.24
N SER A 63 -8.89 -8.49 5.88
CA SER A 63 -9.31 -9.33 7.01
C SER A 63 -9.75 -8.48 8.21
N LEU A 64 -8.98 -7.43 8.52
CA LEU A 64 -9.30 -6.46 9.57
C LEU A 64 -10.61 -5.72 9.31
N SER A 65 -10.79 -5.21 8.08
CA SER A 65 -11.95 -4.43 7.67
C SER A 65 -13.25 -5.25 7.72
N GLN A 66 -13.19 -6.51 7.31
CA GLN A 66 -14.34 -7.40 7.28
C GLN A 66 -14.54 -8.18 8.57
N LYS A 67 -13.55 -8.15 9.48
CA LYS A 67 -13.50 -8.96 10.71
C LYS A 67 -13.72 -10.47 10.44
N GLN A 68 -13.19 -10.93 9.30
CA GLN A 68 -13.35 -12.29 8.82
C GLN A 68 -11.99 -12.89 8.45
N PRO A 69 -11.77 -14.17 8.69
CA PRO A 69 -10.53 -14.83 8.30
C PRO A 69 -10.41 -14.92 6.78
N ILE A 70 -9.19 -14.67 6.29
CA ILE A 70 -8.81 -14.85 4.89
C ILE A 70 -7.82 -15.98 4.80
N LEU A 71 -8.18 -17.01 4.06
CA LEU A 71 -7.30 -18.13 3.72
C LEU A 71 -6.60 -17.83 2.39
N VAL A 72 -5.28 -17.93 2.41
CA VAL A 72 -4.42 -17.64 1.25
C VAL A 72 -3.65 -18.90 0.86
N TRP A 73 -3.59 -19.21 -0.42
CA TRP A 73 -2.84 -20.34 -0.96
C TRP A 73 -1.74 -19.88 -1.91
N PHE A 74 -0.56 -20.46 -1.73
CA PHE A 74 0.61 -20.26 -2.55
C PHE A 74 0.92 -21.56 -3.29
N LYS A 75 0.53 -21.65 -4.57
CA LYS A 75 0.83 -22.82 -5.37
C LYS A 75 2.26 -22.73 -5.93
N PRO A 76 3.10 -23.77 -5.78
CA PRO A 76 4.43 -23.80 -6.40
C PRO A 76 4.37 -23.53 -7.91
N ASN A 77 5.34 -22.78 -8.41
CA ASN A 77 5.47 -22.37 -9.80
C ASN A 77 4.29 -21.55 -10.36
N SER A 78 3.49 -20.92 -9.49
CA SER A 78 2.37 -20.07 -9.89
C SER A 78 2.75 -18.59 -9.90
N ASP A 79 2.25 -17.87 -10.86
CA ASP A 79 2.29 -16.40 -10.96
C ASP A 79 1.10 -15.74 -10.26
N LYS A 80 0.32 -16.51 -9.48
CA LYS A 80 -0.89 -16.05 -8.79
C LYS A 80 -0.92 -16.50 -7.35
N ILE A 81 -1.46 -15.62 -6.51
CA ILE A 81 -1.90 -15.91 -5.14
C ILE A 81 -3.40 -16.18 -5.20
N PHE A 82 -3.83 -17.24 -4.54
CA PHE A 82 -5.24 -17.56 -4.39
C PHE A 82 -5.69 -17.22 -2.98
N TYR A 83 -6.86 -16.63 -2.82
CA TYR A 83 -7.40 -16.35 -1.50
C TYR A 83 -8.91 -16.53 -1.45
N GLN A 84 -9.42 -16.82 -0.26
CA GLN A 84 -10.83 -17.01 0.02
C GLN A 84 -11.19 -16.33 1.34
N ILE A 85 -12.31 -15.63 1.35
CA ILE A 85 -12.89 -15.00 2.53
C ILE A 85 -14.04 -15.89 2.96
N GLU A 86 -13.96 -16.50 4.16
CA GLU A 86 -14.94 -17.48 4.65
C GLU A 86 -15.29 -18.54 3.59
N LYS A 87 -16.58 -18.62 3.23
CA LYS A 87 -17.12 -19.56 2.25
C LYS A 87 -17.37 -18.94 0.87
N ASN A 88 -16.84 -17.72 0.64
CA ASN A 88 -16.98 -17.05 -0.65
C ASN A 88 -16.17 -17.75 -1.75
N GLN A 89 -16.38 -17.33 -3.00
CA GLN A 89 -15.62 -17.84 -4.12
C GLN A 89 -14.12 -17.55 -3.98
N ILE A 90 -13.29 -18.48 -4.45
CA ILE A 90 -11.84 -18.29 -4.51
C ILE A 90 -11.52 -17.15 -5.49
N GLN A 91 -10.77 -16.19 -5.00
CA GLN A 91 -10.29 -15.07 -5.78
C GLN A 91 -8.80 -15.21 -6.04
N THR A 92 -8.29 -14.51 -7.04
CA THR A 92 -6.88 -14.58 -7.42
C THR A 92 -6.27 -13.19 -7.54
N ILE A 93 -5.01 -13.07 -7.12
CA ILE A 93 -4.19 -11.89 -7.31
C ILE A 93 -2.97 -12.30 -8.13
N SER A 94 -2.75 -11.66 -9.28
CA SER A 94 -1.61 -11.93 -10.14
C SER A 94 -0.35 -11.27 -9.60
N LEU A 95 0.79 -11.94 -9.68
CA LEU A 95 2.12 -11.42 -9.32
C LEU A 95 2.76 -10.76 -10.54
N TYR A 96 3.04 -9.47 -10.43
CA TYR A 96 3.67 -8.75 -11.53
C TYR A 96 5.14 -9.19 -11.69
N LYS A 97 5.45 -9.79 -12.84
CA LYS A 97 6.80 -10.30 -13.18
C LYS A 97 7.42 -11.21 -12.10
N GLY A 98 6.57 -11.91 -11.35
CA GLY A 98 6.99 -12.81 -10.29
C GLY A 98 6.25 -14.12 -10.29
N ARG A 99 6.78 -15.06 -9.53
CA ARG A 99 6.16 -16.36 -9.29
C ARG A 99 6.54 -16.91 -7.92
N ILE A 100 5.71 -17.81 -7.42
CA ILE A 100 6.05 -18.65 -6.28
C ILE A 100 7.10 -19.66 -6.73
N SER A 101 8.19 -19.81 -5.97
CA SER A 101 9.27 -20.73 -6.33
C SER A 101 8.75 -22.17 -6.42
N LYS A 102 9.32 -22.94 -7.34
CA LYS A 102 9.00 -24.35 -7.52
C LYS A 102 9.27 -25.18 -6.25
N ASN A 103 10.32 -24.81 -5.49
CA ASN A 103 10.73 -25.49 -4.27
C ASN A 103 10.12 -24.85 -3.00
N ASN A 104 8.95 -24.24 -3.15
CA ASN A 104 8.23 -23.65 -2.03
C ASN A 104 7.45 -24.74 -1.27
N GLU A 105 7.69 -24.85 0.03
CA GLU A 105 6.99 -25.75 0.95
C GLU A 105 5.86 -25.06 1.73
N PHE A 106 5.91 -23.72 1.81
CA PHE A 106 4.90 -22.93 2.50
C PHE A 106 3.71 -22.66 1.57
N THR A 107 2.65 -23.43 1.74
CA THR A 107 1.53 -23.45 0.78
C THR A 107 0.30 -22.67 1.23
N THR A 108 0.17 -22.40 2.51
CA THR A 108 -1.04 -21.79 3.09
C THR A 108 -0.70 -20.73 4.12
N LEU A 109 -1.50 -19.68 4.16
CA LEU A 109 -1.44 -18.62 5.16
C LEU A 109 -2.86 -18.23 5.53
N VAL A 110 -3.11 -17.96 6.81
CA VAL A 110 -4.40 -17.46 7.28
C VAL A 110 -4.19 -16.16 8.01
N PHE A 111 -4.87 -15.12 7.55
CA PHE A 111 -5.08 -13.90 8.31
C PHE A 111 -6.39 -14.07 9.08
N ASP A 112 -6.38 -13.95 10.40
CA ASP A 112 -7.60 -13.94 11.21
C ASP A 112 -8.35 -12.60 11.08
N GLY A 113 -9.54 -12.49 11.68
CA GLY A 113 -10.33 -11.26 11.64
C GLY A 113 -9.71 -10.07 12.40
N GLU A 114 -8.59 -10.27 13.08
CA GLU A 114 -7.79 -9.25 13.77
C GLU A 114 -6.48 -8.95 13.04
N GLY A 115 -6.28 -9.51 11.84
CA GLY A 115 -5.08 -9.33 11.03
C GLY A 115 -3.86 -10.14 11.49
N ASN A 116 -4.02 -11.04 12.46
CA ASN A 116 -2.90 -11.86 12.91
C ASN A 116 -2.66 -13.03 11.95
N ILE A 117 -1.42 -13.46 11.88
CA ILE A 117 -1.00 -14.64 11.11
C ILE A 117 -0.96 -15.83 12.05
N ASN A 118 -1.66 -16.90 11.69
CA ASN A 118 -1.74 -18.13 12.51
C ASN A 118 -0.67 -19.17 12.19
N GLN A 119 0.19 -18.89 11.22
CA GLN A 119 1.19 -19.84 10.75
C GLN A 119 2.57 -19.19 10.65
N PHE A 120 3.59 -19.95 10.99
CA PHE A 120 4.99 -19.58 10.72
C PHE A 120 5.53 -20.39 9.56
N GLY A 121 6.45 -19.81 8.83
CA GLY A 121 7.11 -20.48 7.71
C GLY A 121 7.78 -19.50 6.77
N THR A 122 8.41 -20.05 5.74
CA THR A 122 9.11 -19.26 4.74
C THR A 122 8.53 -19.55 3.37
N LEU A 123 7.93 -18.51 2.79
CA LEU A 123 7.49 -18.51 1.41
C LEU A 123 8.66 -18.08 0.51
N LYS A 124 8.97 -18.90 -0.48
CA LYS A 124 10.02 -18.63 -1.47
C LYS A 124 9.37 -18.06 -2.73
N VAL A 125 9.77 -16.84 -3.11
CA VAL A 125 9.25 -16.17 -4.32
C VAL A 125 10.40 -15.69 -5.20
N GLU A 126 10.11 -15.56 -6.48
CA GLU A 126 11.07 -15.13 -7.49
C GLU A 126 10.49 -13.96 -8.27
N PHE A 127 11.25 -12.85 -8.35
CA PHE A 127 10.90 -11.65 -9.10
C PHE A 127 12.10 -11.18 -9.90
N ASN A 128 11.95 -10.96 -11.20
CA ASN A 128 13.03 -10.46 -12.06
C ASN A 128 14.36 -11.21 -11.89
N GLU A 129 14.31 -12.56 -11.85
CA GLU A 129 15.46 -13.45 -11.65
C GLU A 129 16.11 -13.41 -10.25
N ARG A 130 15.60 -12.58 -9.35
CA ARG A 130 16.02 -12.53 -7.94
C ARG A 130 15.12 -13.41 -7.09
N LYS A 131 15.71 -14.02 -6.07
CA LYS A 131 15.00 -14.89 -5.13
C LYS A 131 14.80 -14.16 -3.81
N TYR A 132 13.61 -14.30 -3.26
CA TYR A 132 13.26 -13.71 -1.97
C TYR A 132 12.64 -14.75 -1.05
N HIS A 133 12.98 -14.66 0.22
CA HIS A 133 12.38 -15.42 1.29
C HIS A 133 11.47 -14.49 2.11
N VAL A 134 10.19 -14.77 2.12
CA VAL A 134 9.19 -14.10 2.95
C VAL A 134 8.95 -14.95 4.18
N ILE A 135 9.48 -14.51 5.32
CA ILE A 135 9.47 -15.25 6.58
C ILE A 135 8.31 -14.75 7.41
N PHE A 136 7.29 -15.59 7.57
CA PHE A 136 6.13 -15.33 8.42
C PHE A 136 6.40 -15.77 9.86
N ARG A 137 5.95 -14.97 10.82
CA ARG A 137 6.04 -15.24 12.26
C ARG A 137 4.66 -15.17 12.90
N ILE A 138 4.45 -15.97 13.95
CA ILE A 138 3.20 -15.96 14.75
C ILE A 138 3.23 -14.73 15.67
N GLU A 139 3.26 -13.54 15.11
CA GLU A 139 3.15 -12.29 15.85
C GLU A 139 2.48 -11.29 14.94
N LYS A 140 1.33 -10.72 15.36
CA LYS A 140 0.58 -9.60 14.75
C LYS A 140 0.99 -9.28 13.31
N GLY A 141 0.60 -10.12 12.34
CA GLY A 141 0.78 -9.86 10.91
C GLY A 141 2.21 -9.62 10.42
N ARG A 142 3.24 -9.88 11.23
CA ARG A 142 4.62 -9.53 10.88
C ARG A 142 5.28 -10.60 10.02
N TYR A 143 5.73 -10.17 8.87
CA TYR A 143 6.63 -10.94 8.02
C TYR A 143 7.89 -10.12 7.73
N ARG A 144 8.93 -10.80 7.30
CA ARG A 144 10.19 -10.19 6.88
C ARG A 144 10.56 -10.72 5.50
N ILE A 145 10.93 -9.81 4.61
CA ILE A 145 11.42 -10.16 3.27
C ILE A 145 12.94 -10.08 3.28
N VAL A 146 13.59 -11.12 2.77
CA VAL A 146 15.04 -11.23 2.66
C VAL A 146 15.38 -11.64 1.23
N GLU A 147 16.21 -10.87 0.55
CA GLU A 147 16.77 -11.25 -0.74
C GLU A 147 17.81 -12.34 -0.53
N THR A 148 17.74 -13.38 -1.35
CA THR A 148 18.67 -14.51 -1.29
C THR A 148 19.47 -14.54 -2.59
N THR A 149 20.74 -14.58 -2.47
CA THR A 149 21.69 -14.66 -3.60
C THR A 149 21.64 -16.04 -4.24
#